data_7e4c42584bd285a8f514875e6afad06f
#
_entry.id   7e4c42584bd285a8f514875e6afad06f
#
_cell.length_a   1.000
_cell.length_b   1.000
_cell.length_c   1.000
_cell.angle_alpha   90.00
_cell.angle_beta   90.00
_cell.angle_gamma   90.00
#
_symmetry.space_group_name_H-M   'P 1'
#
loop_
_entity.id
_entity.type
_entity.pdbx_description
1 polymer ?
#
loop_
_entity_poly.entity_id
_entity_poly.type
_entity_poly.pdbx_seq_one_letter_code
_entity_poly.pdbx_strand_id
1 'polypeptide(L)'
;MNMQIMDAPAALGFVVSQRSHIEAEVMRKPYPTILYPRLMQVDTSANQFASSVTFFTQDSVGRAKFINGKGDDIPRVDVTTGKFEATVNMAGVMYSYSIEEIGAAAQMGMNLPTEAANAARMAYEMLVNSTALIGNADMGIEGFFNTTGITSVASAAVFASSTPQAILSFINGLLTG
;
A
#
# COMPACT_ATOMS: atom_id res chain seq x y z
N MET A 1 -12.06 58.73 31.68
CA MET A 1 -11.64 57.33 31.49
C MET A 1 -12.91 56.50 31.50
N ASN A 2 -13.50 56.21 30.28
CA ASN A 2 -14.73 55.43 30.15
C ASN A 2 -14.40 53.96 30.32
N MET A 3 -14.73 53.40 31.44
CA MET A 3 -14.66 51.95 31.67
C MET A 3 -15.87 51.34 30.94
N GLN A 4 -15.69 50.74 29.76
CA GLN A 4 -16.73 49.96 29.13
C GLN A 4 -16.99 48.74 30.00
N ILE A 5 -18.16 48.71 30.61
CA ILE A 5 -18.64 47.53 31.33
C ILE A 5 -18.98 46.52 30.23
N MET A 6 -18.22 45.44 30.10
CA MET A 6 -18.54 44.34 29.22
C MET A 6 -19.92 43.79 29.57
N ASP A 7 -20.81 43.71 28.58
CA ASP A 7 -22.16 43.16 28.76
C ASP A 7 -22.03 41.70 29.26
N ALA A 8 -22.92 41.31 30.18
CA ALA A 8 -22.86 40.01 30.84
C ALA A 8 -22.77 38.79 29.88
N PRO A 9 -23.45 38.77 28.71
CA PRO A 9 -23.27 37.70 27.72
C PRO A 9 -21.86 37.64 27.10
N ALA A 10 -21.25 38.83 26.87
CA ALA A 10 -19.88 38.89 26.31
C ALA A 10 -18.84 38.41 27.31
N ALA A 11 -19.03 38.79 28.63
CA ALA A 11 -18.19 38.29 29.70
C ALA A 11 -18.31 36.76 29.90
N LEU A 12 -19.53 36.20 29.78
CA LEU A 12 -19.76 34.77 29.88
C LEU A 12 -19.12 34.02 28.68
N GLY A 13 -19.24 34.53 27.46
CA GLY A 13 -18.57 34.00 26.30
C GLY A 13 -17.05 33.97 26.44
N PHE A 14 -16.46 35.03 26.99
CA PHE A 14 -15.04 35.09 27.25
C PHE A 14 -14.58 34.06 28.31
N VAL A 15 -15.33 33.91 29.41
CA VAL A 15 -15.05 32.92 30.44
C VAL A 15 -15.20 31.49 29.93
N VAL A 16 -16.22 31.22 29.11
CA VAL A 16 -16.43 29.89 28.50
C VAL A 16 -15.30 29.56 27.51
N SER A 17 -14.83 30.52 26.71
CA SER A 17 -13.69 30.31 25.82
C SER A 17 -12.37 30.04 26.55
N GLN A 18 -12.22 30.56 27.76
CA GLN A 18 -11.02 30.31 28.60
C GLN A 18 -11.08 28.97 29.35
N ARG A 19 -12.23 28.30 29.40
CA ARG A 19 -12.34 26.96 30.05
C ARG A 19 -11.85 25.83 29.16
N SER A 20 -11.71 26.04 27.86
CA SER A 20 -11.13 25.05 26.95
C SER A 20 -9.62 25.29 26.84
N HIS A 21 -8.85 24.42 27.46
CA HIS A 21 -7.40 24.33 27.23
C HIS A 21 -7.19 23.67 25.84
N ILE A 22 -6.63 24.43 24.90
CA ILE A 22 -6.27 23.88 23.59
C ILE A 22 -4.85 23.34 23.73
N GLU A 23 -4.70 22.02 23.70
CA GLU A 23 -3.38 21.41 23.65
C GLU A 23 -2.69 21.76 22.32
N ALA A 24 -1.45 22.21 22.43
CA ALA A 24 -0.64 22.53 21.25
C ALA A 24 -0.17 21.26 20.50
N GLU A 25 -0.30 20.10 21.14
CA GLU A 25 0.11 18.83 20.58
C GLU A 25 -1.06 18.18 19.80
N VAL A 26 -0.87 17.99 18.49
CA VAL A 26 -1.83 17.32 17.64
C VAL A 26 -1.63 15.81 17.73
N MET A 27 -2.57 15.11 18.36
CA MET A 27 -2.56 13.65 18.39
C MET A 27 -2.83 13.10 16.99
N ARG A 28 -1.85 12.44 16.39
CA ARG A 28 -1.98 11.79 15.08
C ARG A 28 -2.46 10.35 15.25
N LYS A 29 -3.51 9.99 14.50
CA LYS A 29 -3.97 8.60 14.44
C LYS A 29 -2.91 7.75 13.74
N PRO A 30 -2.48 6.60 14.32
CA PRO A 30 -1.56 5.71 13.62
C PRO A 30 -2.23 5.09 12.38
N TYR A 31 -1.52 5.09 11.26
CA TYR A 31 -1.95 4.45 10.04
C TYR A 31 -1.30 3.08 9.88
N PRO A 32 -1.90 2.17 9.08
CA PRO A 32 -1.31 0.87 8.78
C PRO A 32 0.09 1.02 8.17
N THR A 33 0.97 0.10 8.51
CA THR A 33 2.34 0.08 7.97
C THR A 33 2.29 -0.24 6.48
N ILE A 34 3.03 0.51 5.68
CA ILE A 34 3.23 0.24 4.25
C ILE A 34 4.20 -0.93 4.11
N LEU A 35 3.74 -2.04 3.54
CA LEU A 35 4.50 -3.30 3.49
C LEU A 35 4.99 -3.65 2.08
N TYR A 36 4.36 -3.15 1.02
CA TYR A 36 4.67 -3.54 -0.36
C TYR A 36 6.16 -3.38 -0.75
N PRO A 37 6.90 -2.32 -0.34
CA PRO A 37 8.30 -2.18 -0.74
C PRO A 37 9.24 -3.21 -0.09
N ARG A 38 8.77 -3.86 0.98
CA ARG A 38 9.53 -4.90 1.69
C ARG A 38 9.26 -6.31 1.13
N LEU A 39 8.10 -6.51 0.53
CA LEU A 39 7.63 -7.81 0.04
C LEU A 39 7.86 -7.97 -1.46
N MET A 40 7.86 -6.87 -2.20
CA MET A 40 7.96 -6.87 -3.67
C MET A 40 9.03 -5.91 -4.14
N GLN A 41 9.70 -6.27 -5.22
CA GLN A 41 10.62 -5.37 -5.90
C GLN A 41 9.82 -4.30 -6.65
N VAL A 42 10.12 -3.03 -6.39
CA VAL A 42 9.53 -1.90 -7.09
C VAL A 42 10.39 -1.54 -8.28
N ASP A 43 9.85 -1.67 -9.48
CA ASP A 43 10.50 -1.23 -10.71
C ASP A 43 10.00 0.17 -11.10
N THR A 44 10.90 1.11 -11.22
CA THR A 44 10.63 2.50 -11.61
C THR A 44 11.18 2.84 -12.99
N SER A 45 11.65 1.85 -13.75
CA SER A 45 12.27 2.05 -15.06
C SER A 45 11.27 2.35 -16.18
N ALA A 46 9.99 2.01 -15.98
CA ALA A 46 8.96 2.22 -16.98
C ALA A 46 8.69 3.72 -17.23
N ASN A 47 8.42 4.06 -18.50
CA ASN A 47 8.02 5.41 -18.84
C ASN A 47 6.65 5.75 -18.18
N GLN A 48 6.56 6.91 -17.54
CA GLN A 48 5.34 7.38 -16.86
C GLN A 48 4.11 7.55 -17.78
N PHE A 49 4.31 7.60 -19.11
CA PHE A 49 3.23 7.71 -20.10
C PHE A 49 2.97 6.38 -20.82
N ALA A 50 3.64 5.29 -20.42
CA ALA A 50 3.38 3.99 -21.00
C ALA A 50 1.98 3.48 -20.57
N SER A 51 1.22 2.94 -21.52
CA SER A 51 -0.08 2.29 -21.25
C SER A 51 0.07 0.85 -20.78
N SER A 52 1.17 0.20 -21.13
CA SER A 52 1.49 -1.16 -20.71
C SER A 52 2.99 -1.37 -20.59
N VAL A 53 3.37 -2.35 -19.78
CA VAL A 53 4.75 -2.84 -19.66
C VAL A 53 4.80 -4.29 -20.08
N THR A 54 5.70 -4.60 -20.99
CA THR A 54 5.89 -5.95 -21.51
C THR A 54 7.14 -6.57 -20.91
N PHE A 55 6.98 -7.78 -20.37
CA PHE A 55 8.08 -8.60 -19.85
C PHE A 55 8.26 -9.82 -20.74
N PHE A 56 9.50 -10.14 -21.06
CA PHE A 56 9.87 -11.36 -21.75
C PHE A 56 10.50 -12.34 -20.78
N THR A 57 10.03 -13.58 -20.81
CA THR A 57 10.64 -14.69 -20.09
C THR A 57 11.24 -15.67 -21.08
N GLN A 58 12.37 -16.24 -20.74
CA GLN A 58 13.02 -17.28 -21.52
C GLN A 58 13.18 -18.51 -20.66
N ASP A 59 12.72 -19.65 -21.17
CA ASP A 59 12.96 -20.95 -20.58
C ASP A 59 13.81 -21.78 -21.53
N SER A 60 14.86 -22.38 -20.98
CA SER A 60 15.82 -23.21 -21.73
C SER A 60 15.63 -24.67 -21.32
N VAL A 61 15.10 -25.46 -22.23
CA VAL A 61 14.85 -26.89 -22.02
C VAL A 61 15.85 -27.71 -22.83
N GLY A 62 16.62 -28.56 -22.15
CA GLY A 62 17.54 -29.48 -22.81
C GLY A 62 18.32 -30.32 -21.83
N ARG A 63 18.77 -31.47 -22.28
CA ARG A 63 19.64 -32.38 -21.49
C ARG A 63 20.82 -32.80 -22.34
N ALA A 64 22.00 -32.71 -21.79
CA ALA A 64 23.19 -33.32 -22.37
C ALA A 64 23.21 -34.81 -22.08
N LYS A 65 23.67 -35.63 -23.05
CA LYS A 65 23.97 -37.04 -22.86
C LYS A 65 25.33 -37.39 -23.42
N PHE A 66 25.94 -38.47 -22.89
CA PHE A 66 27.15 -39.02 -23.49
C PHE A 66 26.81 -39.69 -24.81
N ILE A 67 27.53 -39.38 -25.87
CA ILE A 67 27.35 -39.94 -27.20
C ILE A 67 28.56 -40.79 -27.58
N ASN A 68 28.31 -41.89 -28.27
CA ASN A 68 29.36 -42.64 -28.94
C ASN A 68 29.65 -41.96 -30.26
N GLY A 69 30.87 -41.89 -30.73
CA GLY A 69 31.25 -41.17 -31.96
C GLY A 69 30.56 -41.58 -33.25
N LYS A 70 29.52 -42.42 -33.20
CA LYS A 70 28.67 -42.87 -34.32
C LYS A 70 27.19 -42.57 -34.06
N GLY A 71 26.84 -41.80 -33.04
CA GLY A 71 25.44 -41.59 -32.68
C GLY A 71 24.79 -40.44 -33.44
N ASP A 72 23.70 -40.76 -34.17
CA ASP A 72 22.83 -39.78 -34.83
C ASP A 72 21.83 -39.12 -33.90
N ASP A 73 21.84 -39.54 -32.62
CA ASP A 73 20.89 -39.10 -31.58
C ASP A 73 21.55 -38.09 -30.65
N ILE A 74 21.81 -36.89 -31.18
CA ILE A 74 22.31 -35.75 -30.43
C ILE A 74 21.14 -34.98 -29.83
N PRO A 75 21.01 -34.82 -28.51
CA PRO A 75 19.94 -34.07 -27.91
C PRO A 75 20.01 -32.59 -28.32
N ARG A 76 18.87 -32.01 -28.63
CA ARG A 76 18.77 -30.60 -28.95
C ARG A 76 18.36 -29.82 -27.70
N VAL A 77 18.84 -28.60 -27.60
CA VAL A 77 18.38 -27.61 -26.63
C VAL A 77 17.42 -26.69 -27.36
N ASP A 78 16.30 -26.42 -26.75
CA ASP A 78 15.31 -25.48 -27.25
C ASP A 78 15.15 -24.33 -26.26
N VAL A 79 14.84 -23.14 -26.76
CA VAL A 79 14.62 -21.94 -25.96
C VAL A 79 13.22 -21.45 -26.26
N THR A 80 12.35 -21.55 -25.29
CA THR A 80 10.99 -21.03 -25.39
C THR A 80 10.93 -19.63 -24.79
N THR A 81 10.40 -18.68 -25.55
CA THR A 81 10.21 -17.30 -25.09
C THR A 81 8.73 -17.05 -24.81
N GLY A 82 8.43 -16.66 -23.57
CA GLY A 82 7.11 -16.19 -23.17
C GLY A 82 7.06 -14.65 -23.16
N LYS A 83 5.87 -14.10 -23.39
CA LYS A 83 5.57 -12.67 -23.29
C LYS A 83 4.48 -12.47 -22.26
N PHE A 84 4.74 -11.59 -21.28
CA PHE A 84 3.74 -11.11 -20.34
C PHE A 84 3.56 -9.61 -20.51
N GLU A 85 2.31 -9.16 -20.44
CA GLU A 85 1.96 -7.75 -20.56
C GLU A 85 1.14 -7.32 -19.35
N ALA A 86 1.58 -6.25 -18.66
CA ALA A 86 0.88 -5.65 -17.56
C ALA A 86 0.39 -4.24 -17.95
N THR A 87 -0.86 -3.93 -17.68
CA THR A 87 -1.43 -2.60 -17.92
C THR A 87 -0.98 -1.62 -16.86
N VAL A 88 -0.70 -0.38 -17.27
CA VAL A 88 -0.36 0.73 -16.38
C VAL A 88 -1.63 1.54 -16.12
N ASN A 89 -2.03 1.64 -14.85
CA ASN A 89 -3.19 2.39 -14.43
C ASN A 89 -2.77 3.67 -13.70
N MET A 90 -3.47 4.76 -13.98
CA MET A 90 -3.22 6.03 -13.33
C MET A 90 -4.05 6.14 -12.06
N ALA A 91 -3.41 6.52 -10.96
CA ALA A 91 -4.07 6.83 -9.70
C ALA A 91 -3.71 8.25 -9.26
N GLY A 92 -4.63 8.92 -8.60
CA GLY A 92 -4.43 10.28 -8.13
C GLY A 92 -5.30 10.60 -6.93
N VAL A 93 -4.87 11.58 -6.17
CA VAL A 93 -5.61 12.17 -5.05
C VAL A 93 -5.52 13.69 -5.15
N MET A 94 -6.64 14.37 -4.91
CA MET A 94 -6.70 15.82 -4.94
C MET A 94 -7.05 16.34 -3.54
N TYR A 95 -6.49 17.47 -3.19
CA TYR A 95 -6.86 18.22 -1.99
C TYR A 95 -7.15 19.67 -2.35
N SER A 96 -8.08 20.27 -1.62
CA SER A 96 -8.46 21.67 -1.77
C SER A 96 -8.69 22.28 -0.39
N TYR A 97 -8.61 23.60 -0.32
CA TYR A 97 -8.87 24.36 0.90
C TYR A 97 -9.95 25.40 0.63
N SER A 98 -10.82 25.63 1.60
CA SER A 98 -11.67 26.80 1.64
C SER A 98 -10.92 28.01 2.21
N ILE A 99 -11.38 29.22 1.89
CA ILE A 99 -10.80 30.45 2.45
C ILE A 99 -10.97 30.47 3.98
N GLU A 100 -12.07 29.91 4.48
CA GLU A 100 -12.36 29.84 5.91
C GLU A 100 -11.37 28.91 6.64
N GLU A 101 -11.04 27.76 6.06
CA GLU A 101 -10.05 26.82 6.61
C GLU A 101 -8.65 27.44 6.66
N ILE A 102 -8.27 28.18 5.60
CA ILE A 102 -6.99 28.90 5.56
C ILE A 102 -6.95 29.95 6.69
N GLY A 103 -8.05 30.70 6.87
CA GLY A 103 -8.15 31.70 7.93
C GLY A 103 -8.08 31.11 9.35
N ALA A 104 -8.80 30.00 9.57
CA ALA A 104 -8.79 29.31 10.87
C ALA A 104 -7.41 28.69 11.17
N ALA A 105 -6.77 28.09 10.20
CA ALA A 105 -5.43 27.50 10.36
C ALA A 105 -4.38 28.58 10.65
N ALA A 106 -4.45 29.72 9.99
CA ALA A 106 -3.55 30.85 10.25
C ALA A 106 -3.66 31.35 11.71
N GLN A 107 -4.88 31.38 12.26
CA GLN A 107 -5.11 31.75 13.65
C GLN A 107 -4.53 30.72 14.65
N MET A 108 -4.55 29.44 14.28
CA MET A 108 -4.03 28.34 15.10
C MET A 108 -2.54 28.06 14.86
N GLY A 109 -1.89 28.78 13.94
CA GLY A 109 -0.50 28.54 13.58
C GLY A 109 -0.24 27.21 12.86
N MET A 110 -1.27 26.61 12.27
CA MET A 110 -1.17 25.33 11.56
C MET A 110 -0.79 25.53 10.08
N ASN A 111 0.12 24.68 9.59
CA ASN A 111 0.53 24.69 8.19
C ASN A 111 -0.32 23.70 7.37
N LEU A 112 -1.50 24.12 6.96
CA LEU A 112 -2.45 23.33 6.16
C LEU A 112 -1.86 22.73 4.88
N PRO A 113 -1.09 23.48 4.04
CA PRO A 113 -0.52 22.92 2.81
C PRO A 113 0.34 21.68 3.06
N THR A 114 1.18 21.71 4.10
CA THR A 114 2.06 20.60 4.44
C THR A 114 1.26 19.41 4.96
N GLU A 115 0.29 19.63 5.83
CA GLU A 115 -0.54 18.54 6.39
C GLU A 115 -1.40 17.87 5.32
N ALA A 116 -1.99 18.63 4.41
CA ALA A 116 -2.79 18.06 3.32
C ALA A 116 -1.92 17.33 2.28
N ALA A 117 -0.73 17.83 1.97
CA ALA A 117 0.21 17.13 1.10
C ALA A 117 0.67 15.80 1.72
N ASN A 118 0.94 15.77 3.03
CA ASN A 118 1.28 14.55 3.75
C ASN A 118 0.10 13.55 3.78
N ALA A 119 -1.12 14.04 3.98
CA ALA A 119 -2.32 13.22 3.96
C ALA A 119 -2.58 12.63 2.57
N ALA A 120 -2.41 13.43 1.52
CA ALA A 120 -2.53 12.98 0.13
C ALA A 120 -1.50 11.90 -0.22
N ARG A 121 -0.24 12.12 0.16
CA ARG A 121 0.81 11.10 -0.02
C ARG A 121 0.49 9.82 0.73
N MET A 122 0.05 9.92 1.98
CA MET A 122 -0.33 8.74 2.77
C MET A 122 -1.50 7.98 2.12
N ALA A 123 -2.53 8.67 1.66
CA ALA A 123 -3.67 8.06 0.98
C ALA A 123 -3.24 7.32 -0.30
N TYR A 124 -2.33 7.93 -1.08
CA TYR A 124 -1.75 7.30 -2.27
C TYR A 124 -0.95 6.03 -1.91
N GLU A 125 -0.07 6.10 -0.92
CA GLU A 125 0.72 4.96 -0.46
C GLU A 125 -0.16 3.82 0.08
N MET A 126 -1.25 4.13 0.77
CA MET A 126 -2.22 3.14 1.24
C MET A 126 -2.95 2.47 0.06
N LEU A 127 -3.33 3.22 -0.97
CA LEU A 127 -3.92 2.67 -2.19
C LEU A 127 -2.96 1.71 -2.88
N VAL A 128 -1.71 2.14 -3.08
CA VAL A 128 -0.67 1.29 -3.69
C VAL A 128 -0.43 0.03 -2.86
N ASN A 129 -0.33 0.16 -1.54
CA ASN A 129 -0.11 -0.97 -0.64
C ASN A 129 -1.27 -1.97 -0.69
N SER A 130 -2.53 -1.50 -0.66
CA SER A 130 -3.69 -2.39 -0.76
C SER A 130 -3.79 -3.08 -2.12
N THR A 131 -3.57 -2.33 -3.20
CA THR A 131 -3.56 -2.89 -4.56
C THR A 131 -2.44 -3.89 -4.76
N ALA A 132 -1.24 -3.61 -4.25
CA ALA A 132 -0.11 -4.52 -4.34
C ALA A 132 -0.34 -5.83 -3.56
N LEU A 133 -0.98 -5.78 -2.41
CA LEU A 133 -1.21 -6.97 -1.56
C LEU A 133 -2.45 -7.76 -1.99
N ILE A 134 -3.57 -7.09 -2.23
CA ILE A 134 -4.89 -7.72 -2.46
C ILE A 134 -5.29 -7.65 -3.94
N GLY A 135 -4.72 -6.70 -4.71
CA GLY A 135 -5.12 -6.43 -6.09
C GLY A 135 -6.33 -5.51 -6.18
N ASN A 136 -6.79 -5.31 -7.40
CA ASN A 136 -8.00 -4.57 -7.72
C ASN A 136 -8.72 -5.27 -8.88
N ALA A 137 -9.84 -5.92 -8.59
CA ALA A 137 -10.60 -6.69 -9.56
C ALA A 137 -11.21 -5.80 -10.67
N ASP A 138 -11.63 -4.58 -10.34
CA ASP A 138 -12.23 -3.65 -11.31
C ASP A 138 -11.23 -3.22 -12.40
N MET A 139 -9.94 -3.18 -12.04
CA MET A 139 -8.83 -2.83 -12.94
C MET A 139 -8.11 -4.06 -13.50
N GLY A 140 -8.51 -5.27 -13.11
CA GLY A 140 -7.85 -6.50 -13.51
C GLY A 140 -6.42 -6.64 -12.97
N ILE A 141 -6.12 -6.01 -11.82
CA ILE A 141 -4.80 -6.08 -11.19
C ILE A 141 -4.82 -7.19 -10.14
N GLU A 142 -3.96 -8.17 -10.30
CA GLU A 142 -3.74 -9.21 -9.29
C GLU A 142 -2.80 -8.68 -8.20
N GLY A 143 -3.08 -9.04 -6.94
CA GLY A 143 -2.24 -8.71 -5.81
C GLY A 143 -1.36 -9.89 -5.38
N PHE A 144 -0.42 -9.63 -4.48
CA PHE A 144 0.51 -10.64 -3.96
C PHE A 144 -0.20 -11.87 -3.36
N PHE A 145 -1.33 -11.68 -2.70
CA PHE A 145 -2.06 -12.78 -2.05
C PHE A 145 -3.08 -13.50 -2.94
N ASN A 146 -3.42 -12.95 -4.09
CA ASN A 146 -4.43 -13.52 -5.00
C ASN A 146 -3.93 -13.71 -6.44
N THR A 147 -2.62 -13.73 -6.64
CA THR A 147 -2.03 -14.00 -7.95
C THR A 147 -2.42 -15.38 -8.45
N THR A 148 -2.85 -15.47 -9.70
CA THR A 148 -3.21 -16.71 -10.37
C THR A 148 -2.04 -17.69 -10.37
N GLY A 149 -2.28 -18.94 -10.00
CA GLY A 149 -1.26 -19.98 -9.94
C GLY A 149 -0.62 -20.19 -8.56
N ILE A 150 -0.93 -19.34 -7.56
CA ILE A 150 -0.57 -19.59 -6.17
C ILE A 150 -1.61 -20.51 -5.53
N THR A 151 -1.17 -21.65 -5.03
CA THR A 151 -2.05 -22.56 -4.30
C THR A 151 -2.38 -21.96 -2.94
N SER A 152 -3.63 -21.60 -2.72
CA SER A 152 -4.10 -21.18 -1.41
C SER A 152 -4.45 -22.40 -0.56
N VAL A 153 -3.84 -22.52 0.61
CA VAL A 153 -4.20 -23.53 1.60
C VAL A 153 -5.16 -22.89 2.61
N ALA A 154 -6.40 -23.36 2.61
CA ALA A 154 -7.35 -22.91 3.61
C ALA A 154 -6.91 -23.34 5.00
N SER A 155 -6.74 -22.39 5.93
CA SER A 155 -6.46 -22.70 7.33
C SER A 155 -7.69 -23.35 7.95
N ALA A 156 -7.54 -24.58 8.43
CA ALA A 156 -8.53 -25.22 9.28
C ALA A 156 -8.57 -24.63 10.70
N ALA A 157 -7.56 -23.85 11.09
CA ALA A 157 -7.45 -23.23 12.39
C ALA A 157 -8.09 -21.84 12.41
N VAL A 158 -9.10 -21.68 13.28
CA VAL A 158 -9.68 -20.36 13.59
C VAL A 158 -8.81 -19.74 14.69
N PHE A 159 -7.89 -18.86 14.35
CA PHE A 159 -6.92 -18.27 15.28
C PHE A 159 -7.56 -17.64 16.53
N ALA A 160 -8.76 -17.06 16.38
CA ALA A 160 -9.49 -16.44 17.50
C ALA A 160 -9.93 -17.43 18.59
N SER A 161 -10.11 -18.71 18.25
CA SER A 161 -10.57 -19.76 19.16
C SER A 161 -9.54 -20.89 19.40
N SER A 162 -8.39 -20.80 18.75
CA SER A 162 -7.34 -21.83 18.85
C SER A 162 -6.40 -21.57 20.01
N THR A 163 -5.92 -22.64 20.63
CA THR A 163 -4.89 -22.53 21.66
C THR A 163 -3.53 -22.14 21.03
N PRO A 164 -2.62 -21.50 21.78
CA PRO A 164 -1.30 -21.13 21.26
C PRO A 164 -0.52 -22.33 20.67
N GLN A 165 -0.66 -23.51 21.27
CA GLN A 165 -0.04 -24.74 20.76
C GLN A 165 -0.61 -25.17 19.41
N ALA A 166 -1.91 -25.05 19.22
CA ALA A 166 -2.56 -25.38 17.95
C ALA A 166 -2.11 -24.42 16.82
N ILE A 167 -1.94 -23.14 17.14
CA ILE A 167 -1.44 -22.13 16.19
C ILE A 167 0.02 -22.45 15.80
N LEU A 168 0.89 -22.75 16.78
CA LEU A 168 2.27 -23.14 16.52
C LEU A 168 2.38 -24.42 15.71
N SER A 169 1.56 -25.43 16.01
CA SER A 169 1.52 -26.67 15.24
C SER A 169 1.10 -26.44 13.80
N PHE A 170 0.11 -25.58 13.57
CA PHE A 170 -0.34 -25.21 12.23
C PHE A 170 0.77 -24.48 11.44
N ILE A 171 1.45 -23.50 12.05
CA ILE A 171 2.54 -22.76 11.41
C ILE A 171 3.70 -23.72 11.08
N ASN A 172 4.07 -24.60 12.00
CA ASN A 172 5.13 -25.59 11.76
C ASN A 172 4.75 -26.56 10.64
N GLY A 173 3.47 -26.99 10.57
CA GLY A 173 2.97 -27.81 9.47
C GLY A 173 3.08 -27.14 8.09
N LEU A 174 2.88 -25.82 8.02
CA LEU A 174 3.07 -25.05 6.77
C LEU A 174 4.55 -24.94 6.35
N LEU A 175 5.47 -24.97 7.31
CA LEU A 175 6.91 -24.88 7.04
C LEU A 175 7.55 -26.22 6.69
N THR A 176 6.97 -27.31 7.13
CA THR A 176 7.55 -28.67 6.99
C THR A 176 6.81 -29.55 5.97
N GLY A 177 5.63 -29.12 5.53
CA GLY A 177 4.76 -29.84 4.57
C GLY A 177 5.15 -29.69 3.16
#